data_fb5342f134bbebb9099d33c1e45b6da9
#
_entry.id   fb5342f134bbebb9099d33c1e45b6da9
#
_cell.length_a   1.000
_cell.length_b   1.000
_cell.length_c   1.000
_cell.angle_alpha   90.00
_cell.angle_beta   90.00
_cell.angle_gamma   90.00
#
_symmetry.space_group_name_H-M   'P 1'
#
loop_
_entity.id
_entity.type
_entity.pdbx_description
1 polymer ?
#
loop_
_entity_poly.entity_id
_entity_poly.type
_entity_poly.pdbx_seq_one_letter_code
_entity_poly.pdbx_strand_id
1 'polypeptide(L)'
;MKIIAITTPKVIDEDAYIIRRLLDKGVDIVHLRKPESCIDDCRKLLSTLDAEYRASIVIHDYPELYSEFSLRGIHINRNVVALPSGYNGLKSRSCHSLEEVVRYKSEYDYLLLSPIFDSISKVGYRSGFDTETLRRAAEEGL
;
A
#
# COMPACT_ATOMS: atom_id res chain seq x y z
N MET A 1 1.58 -9.03 14.62
CA MET A 1 2.32 -8.27 13.58
C MET A 1 1.64 -8.54 12.23
N LYS A 2 1.41 -7.52 11.41
CA LYS A 2 0.89 -7.68 10.04
C LYS A 2 2.01 -7.49 9.04
N ILE A 3 2.00 -8.29 7.97
CA ILE A 3 2.98 -8.22 6.89
C ILE A 3 2.30 -7.59 5.67
N ILE A 4 2.88 -6.50 5.16
CA ILE A 4 2.40 -5.80 3.97
C ILE A 4 3.48 -5.93 2.88
N ALA A 5 3.10 -6.42 1.72
CA ALA A 5 3.96 -6.44 0.54
C ALA A 5 3.55 -5.34 -0.44
N ILE A 6 4.52 -4.68 -1.07
CA ILE A 6 4.28 -3.66 -2.10
C ILE A 6 4.81 -4.19 -3.43
N THR A 7 4.01 -4.13 -4.49
CA THR A 7 4.39 -4.65 -5.81
C THR A 7 5.44 -3.77 -6.49
N THR A 8 6.13 -4.33 -7.49
CA THR A 8 7.01 -3.60 -8.41
C THR A 8 6.26 -2.53 -9.21
N PRO A 9 6.92 -1.47 -9.70
CA PRO A 9 6.26 -0.31 -10.32
C PRO A 9 5.49 -0.59 -11.61
N LYS A 10 5.86 -1.63 -12.36
CA LYS A 10 5.25 -2.01 -13.64
C LYS A 10 4.51 -3.33 -13.51
N VAL A 11 3.40 -3.50 -14.23
CA VAL A 11 2.71 -4.79 -14.37
C VAL A 11 3.60 -5.74 -15.17
N ILE A 12 3.79 -6.94 -14.66
CA ILE A 12 4.51 -8.05 -15.30
C ILE A 12 3.62 -9.29 -15.33
N ASP A 13 3.93 -10.22 -16.22
CA ASP A 13 3.11 -11.43 -16.44
C ASP A 13 2.99 -12.30 -15.18
N GLU A 14 4.03 -12.29 -14.32
CA GLU A 14 4.09 -13.06 -13.09
C GLU A 14 3.36 -12.44 -11.90
N ASP A 15 2.90 -11.20 -11.99
CA ASP A 15 2.30 -10.47 -10.84
C ASP A 15 1.17 -11.26 -10.17
N ALA A 16 0.25 -11.83 -10.95
CA ALA A 16 -0.86 -12.61 -10.40
C ALA A 16 -0.38 -13.84 -9.62
N TYR A 17 0.62 -14.55 -10.14
CA TYR A 17 1.24 -15.67 -9.45
C TYR A 17 1.94 -15.22 -8.18
N ILE A 18 2.72 -14.15 -8.24
CA ILE A 18 3.46 -13.60 -7.08
C ILE A 18 2.47 -13.17 -5.99
N ILE A 19 1.41 -12.44 -6.33
CA ILE A 19 0.38 -11.99 -5.38
C ILE A 19 -0.26 -13.18 -4.65
N ARG A 20 -0.71 -14.21 -5.39
CA ARG A 20 -1.26 -15.43 -4.79
C ARG A 20 -0.26 -16.07 -3.83
N ARG A 21 0.97 -16.27 -4.27
CA ARG A 21 2.02 -16.91 -3.46
C ARG A 21 2.34 -16.14 -2.19
N LEU A 22 2.37 -14.80 -2.23
CA LEU A 22 2.59 -13.97 -1.06
C LEU A 22 1.45 -14.16 -0.04
N LEU A 23 0.20 -14.07 -0.48
CA LEU A 23 -0.97 -14.23 0.38
C LEU A 23 -1.08 -15.65 0.95
N ASP A 24 -0.84 -16.69 0.14
CA ASP A 24 -0.79 -18.10 0.58
C ASP A 24 0.31 -18.35 1.63
N LYS A 25 1.37 -17.55 1.64
CA LYS A 25 2.48 -17.63 2.61
C LYS A 25 2.30 -16.75 3.83
N GLY A 26 1.14 -16.12 3.99
CA GLY A 26 0.78 -15.37 5.19
C GLY A 26 1.09 -13.88 5.14
N VAL A 27 1.29 -13.30 3.95
CA VAL A 27 1.21 -11.85 3.78
C VAL A 27 -0.24 -11.43 3.99
N ASP A 28 -0.48 -10.43 4.84
CA ASP A 28 -1.83 -10.00 5.21
C ASP A 28 -2.46 -9.07 4.19
N ILE A 29 -1.64 -8.21 3.57
CA ILE A 29 -2.08 -7.19 2.62
C ILE A 29 -1.05 -7.06 1.50
N VAL A 30 -1.53 -6.97 0.27
CA VAL A 30 -0.70 -6.60 -0.89
C VAL A 30 -1.10 -5.21 -1.36
N HIS A 31 -0.15 -4.28 -1.35
CA HIS A 31 -0.29 -2.97 -1.97
C HIS A 31 0.01 -3.07 -3.47
N LEU A 32 -1.03 -2.95 -4.28
CA LEU A 32 -0.90 -2.89 -5.73
C LEU A 32 -0.51 -1.46 -6.13
N ARG A 33 0.79 -1.26 -6.34
CA ARG A 33 1.37 0.02 -6.74
C ARG A 33 2.03 -0.11 -8.11
N LYS A 34 1.41 0.46 -9.14
CA LYS A 34 1.80 0.29 -10.54
C LYS A 34 1.89 1.63 -11.29
N PRO A 35 2.73 2.58 -10.82
CA PRO A 35 2.80 3.92 -11.43
C PRO A 35 3.33 3.94 -12.87
N GLU A 36 3.93 2.83 -13.33
CA GLU A 36 4.47 2.69 -14.69
C GLU A 36 3.56 1.88 -15.62
N SER A 37 2.31 1.62 -15.21
CA SER A 37 1.32 0.89 -15.99
C SER A 37 0.01 1.68 -16.06
N CYS A 38 -0.77 1.44 -17.12
CA CYS A 38 -2.07 2.08 -17.26
C CYS A 38 -3.17 1.34 -16.48
N ILE A 39 -4.34 1.97 -16.40
CA ILE A 39 -5.49 1.39 -15.70
C ILE A 39 -5.92 0.05 -16.28
N ASP A 40 -5.84 -0.12 -17.61
CA ASP A 40 -6.25 -1.36 -18.28
C ASP A 40 -5.31 -2.52 -17.97
N ASP A 41 -4.01 -2.26 -17.81
CA ASP A 41 -3.05 -3.27 -17.32
C ASP A 41 -3.40 -3.72 -15.91
N CYS A 42 -3.71 -2.77 -15.02
CA CYS A 42 -4.13 -3.08 -13.64
C CYS A 42 -5.47 -3.82 -13.60
N ARG A 43 -6.43 -3.43 -14.43
CA ARG A 43 -7.73 -4.10 -14.58
C ARG A 43 -7.57 -5.53 -15.05
N LYS A 44 -6.74 -5.75 -16.07
CA LYS A 44 -6.43 -7.08 -16.59
C LYS A 44 -5.78 -7.95 -15.51
N LEU A 45 -4.79 -7.45 -14.79
CA LEU A 45 -4.17 -8.17 -13.67
C LEU A 45 -5.20 -8.54 -12.61
N LEU A 46 -6.02 -7.61 -12.13
CA LEU A 46 -7.04 -7.86 -11.12
C LEU A 46 -8.10 -8.85 -11.57
N SER A 47 -8.44 -8.88 -12.85
CA SER A 47 -9.41 -9.85 -13.42
C SER A 47 -8.91 -11.29 -13.39
N THR A 48 -7.60 -11.51 -13.33
CA THR A 48 -6.99 -12.85 -13.24
C THR A 48 -6.93 -13.39 -11.80
N LEU A 49 -7.20 -12.55 -10.80
CA LEU A 49 -7.20 -12.93 -9.39
C LEU A 49 -8.61 -13.30 -8.92
N ASP A 50 -8.73 -14.35 -8.14
CA ASP A 50 -9.98 -14.71 -7.49
C ASP A 50 -10.37 -13.71 -6.40
N ALA A 51 -11.67 -13.64 -6.07
CA ALA A 51 -12.22 -12.67 -5.13
C ALA A 51 -11.55 -12.71 -3.75
N GLU A 52 -11.15 -13.89 -3.28
CA GLU A 52 -10.47 -14.06 -2.00
C GLU A 52 -9.11 -13.36 -1.95
N TYR A 53 -8.33 -13.40 -3.04
CA TYR A 53 -7.05 -12.67 -3.13
C TYR A 53 -7.27 -11.17 -3.28
N ARG A 54 -8.26 -10.76 -4.09
CA ARG A 54 -8.61 -9.33 -4.26
C ARG A 54 -9.03 -8.66 -2.95
N ALA A 55 -9.71 -9.40 -2.06
CA ALA A 55 -10.09 -8.93 -0.73
C ALA A 55 -8.90 -8.60 0.20
N SER A 56 -7.67 -8.91 -0.20
CA SER A 56 -6.44 -8.55 0.51
C SER A 56 -5.61 -7.49 -0.21
N ILE A 57 -6.13 -6.89 -1.30
CA ILE A 57 -5.41 -5.89 -2.10
C ILE A 57 -5.83 -4.47 -1.70
N VAL A 58 -4.83 -3.61 -1.46
CA VAL A 58 -4.96 -2.15 -1.34
C VAL A 58 -4.35 -1.50 -2.58
N ILE A 59 -5.12 -0.70 -3.30
CA ILE A 59 -4.67 -0.07 -4.54
C ILE A 59 -4.11 1.33 -4.31
N HIS A 60 -3.02 1.69 -5.01
CA HIS A 60 -2.36 3.01 -4.90
C HIS A 60 -2.81 4.00 -5.96
N ASP A 61 -3.14 3.52 -7.15
CA ASP A 61 -3.52 4.31 -8.30
C ASP A 61 -4.87 3.80 -8.81
N TYR A 62 -5.60 4.59 -9.58
CA TYR A 62 -6.89 4.19 -10.17
C TYR A 62 -7.93 3.75 -9.12
N PRO A 63 -8.36 4.67 -8.22
CA PRO A 63 -9.27 4.35 -7.11
C PRO A 63 -10.62 3.76 -7.54
N GLU A 64 -11.03 3.98 -8.78
CA GLU A 64 -12.23 3.38 -9.40
C GLU A 64 -12.18 1.84 -9.42
N LEU A 65 -10.99 1.24 -9.52
CA LEU A 65 -10.82 -0.22 -9.48
C LEU A 65 -11.18 -0.83 -8.12
N TYR A 66 -11.21 -0.05 -7.06
CA TYR A 66 -11.66 -0.50 -5.74
C TYR A 66 -13.08 -1.08 -5.80
N SER A 67 -14.02 -0.32 -6.34
CA SER A 67 -15.42 -0.74 -6.43
C SER A 67 -15.63 -1.81 -7.51
N GLU A 68 -14.92 -1.70 -8.63
CA GLU A 68 -15.01 -2.65 -9.74
C GLU A 68 -14.62 -4.07 -9.34
N PHE A 69 -13.60 -4.21 -8.48
CA PHE A 69 -13.05 -5.50 -8.08
C PHE A 69 -13.27 -5.88 -6.61
N SER A 70 -14.00 -5.07 -5.85
CA SER A 70 -14.24 -5.29 -4.41
C SER A 70 -12.91 -5.46 -3.64
N LEU A 71 -11.99 -4.52 -3.83
CA LEU A 71 -10.69 -4.55 -3.19
C LEU A 71 -10.79 -4.23 -1.69
N ARG A 72 -9.73 -4.50 -0.92
CA ARG A 72 -9.66 -4.23 0.51
C ARG A 72 -9.67 -2.75 0.83
N GLY A 73 -8.99 -1.94 0.03
CA GLY A 73 -8.87 -0.52 0.34
C GLY A 73 -8.07 0.28 -0.69
N ILE A 74 -7.86 1.54 -0.35
CA ILE A 74 -7.13 2.51 -1.16
C ILE A 74 -6.01 3.14 -0.34
N HIS A 75 -4.81 3.21 -0.93
CA HIS A 75 -3.70 3.99 -0.40
C HIS A 75 -3.80 5.42 -0.89
N ILE A 76 -4.06 6.35 0.02
CA ILE A 76 -4.23 7.76 -0.31
C ILE A 76 -2.85 8.38 -0.58
N ASN A 77 -2.69 8.91 -1.77
CA ASN A 77 -1.49 9.61 -2.22
C ASN A 77 -1.90 10.86 -3.04
N ARG A 78 -0.93 11.59 -3.56
CA ARG A 78 -1.18 12.81 -4.34
C ARG A 78 -1.98 12.61 -5.63
N ASN A 79 -2.04 11.38 -6.14
CA ASN A 79 -2.76 11.04 -7.37
C ASN A 79 -4.23 10.66 -7.09
N VAL A 80 -4.56 10.37 -5.83
CA VAL A 80 -5.94 10.04 -5.42
C VAL A 80 -6.64 11.33 -5.00
N VAL A 81 -7.33 11.96 -5.95
CA VAL A 81 -8.01 13.25 -5.75
C VAL A 81 -9.31 13.10 -4.96
N ALA A 82 -10.01 11.98 -5.15
CA ALA A 82 -11.26 11.68 -4.44
C ALA A 82 -11.42 10.18 -4.24
N LEU A 83 -12.12 9.80 -3.18
CA LEU A 83 -12.54 8.43 -2.94
C LEU A 83 -13.85 8.14 -3.68
N PRO A 84 -14.08 6.89 -4.12
CA PRO A 84 -15.35 6.49 -4.70
C PRO A 84 -16.53 6.79 -3.78
N SER A 85 -17.69 7.08 -4.37
CA SER A 85 -18.92 7.30 -3.61
C SER A 85 -19.26 6.05 -2.77
N GLY A 86 -19.62 6.25 -1.50
CA GLY A 86 -19.93 5.15 -0.59
C GLY A 86 -18.71 4.32 -0.15
N TYR A 87 -17.49 4.86 -0.30
CA TYR A 87 -16.28 4.18 0.11
C TYR A 87 -16.31 3.78 1.59
N ASN A 88 -16.09 2.50 1.86
CA ASN A 88 -16.05 1.92 3.21
C ASN A 88 -14.86 0.96 3.42
N GLY A 89 -13.89 0.96 2.49
CA GLY A 89 -12.68 0.16 2.58
C GLY A 89 -11.61 0.77 3.49
N LEU A 90 -10.51 0.04 3.64
CA LEU A 90 -9.35 0.53 4.39
C LEU A 90 -8.69 1.73 3.71
N LYS A 91 -8.37 2.74 4.50
CA LYS A 91 -7.58 3.90 4.09
C LYS A 91 -6.18 3.81 4.66
N SER A 92 -5.18 3.91 3.83
CA SER A 92 -3.79 4.02 4.26
C SER A 92 -3.09 5.21 3.61
N ARG A 93 -1.99 5.65 4.21
CA ARG A 93 -1.18 6.77 3.73
C ARG A 93 0.28 6.54 4.04
N SER A 94 1.19 7.04 3.18
CA SER A 94 2.61 7.14 3.49
C SER A 94 2.90 8.43 4.26
N CYS A 95 3.74 8.31 5.29
CA CYS A 95 4.30 9.39 6.08
C CYS A 95 5.83 9.37 5.99
N HIS A 96 6.43 10.53 6.00
CA HIS A 96 7.88 10.71 5.88
C HIS A 96 8.49 11.41 7.11
N SER A 97 7.67 11.73 8.11
CA SER A 97 8.09 12.24 9.41
C SER A 97 7.14 11.77 10.51
N LEU A 98 7.58 11.86 11.78
CA LEU A 98 6.73 11.55 12.94
C LEU A 98 5.61 12.58 13.10
N GLU A 99 5.84 13.85 12.73
CA GLU A 99 4.82 14.89 12.74
C GLU A 99 3.65 14.52 11.79
N GLU A 100 3.95 13.96 10.62
CA GLU A 100 2.92 13.45 9.71
C GLU A 100 2.16 12.27 10.32
N VAL A 101 2.84 11.35 11.03
CA VAL A 101 2.20 10.25 11.75
C VAL A 101 1.22 10.80 12.78
N VAL A 102 1.66 11.71 13.65
CA VAL A 102 0.81 12.36 14.67
C VAL A 102 -0.41 13.02 14.01
N ARG A 103 -0.19 13.74 12.92
CA ARG A 103 -1.23 14.47 12.20
C ARG A 103 -2.31 13.56 11.62
N TYR A 104 -1.91 12.40 11.07
CA TYR A 104 -2.82 11.55 10.28
C TYR A 104 -3.30 10.27 10.98
N LYS A 105 -2.75 9.90 12.14
CA LYS A 105 -3.07 8.61 12.80
C LYS A 105 -4.54 8.40 13.14
N SER A 106 -5.32 9.47 13.31
CA SER A 106 -6.77 9.38 13.58
C SER A 106 -7.65 9.33 12.33
N GLU A 107 -7.08 9.58 11.14
CA GLU A 107 -7.85 9.69 9.89
C GLU A 107 -7.73 8.43 9.01
N TYR A 108 -6.73 7.58 9.29
CA TYR A 108 -6.38 6.41 8.48
C TYR A 108 -6.35 5.14 9.31
N ASP A 109 -6.68 4.01 8.69
CA ASP A 109 -6.64 2.70 9.36
C ASP A 109 -5.21 2.26 9.69
N TYR A 110 -4.25 2.66 8.87
CA TYR A 110 -2.81 2.55 9.13
C TYR A 110 -1.99 3.51 8.30
N LEU A 111 -0.79 3.78 8.77
CA LEU A 111 0.19 4.63 8.12
C LEU A 111 1.45 3.82 7.78
N LEU A 112 2.08 4.15 6.67
CA LEU A 112 3.38 3.60 6.26
C LEU A 112 4.45 4.66 6.48
N LEU A 113 5.25 4.52 7.53
CA LEU A 113 6.39 5.41 7.78
C LEU A 113 7.60 4.94 6.97
N SER A 114 8.15 5.80 6.15
CA SER A 114 9.29 5.48 5.26
C SER A 114 10.15 6.70 4.91
N PRO A 115 11.44 6.51 4.59
CA PRO A 115 12.19 5.25 4.66
C PRO A 115 12.75 4.96 6.06
N ILE A 116 12.55 3.76 6.58
CA ILE A 116 13.14 3.30 7.86
C ILE A 116 14.58 2.80 7.63
N PHE A 117 14.82 2.15 6.50
CA PHE A 117 16.14 1.69 6.06
C PHE A 117 16.51 2.34 4.74
N ASP A 118 17.79 2.39 4.46
CA ASP A 118 18.28 2.82 3.15
C ASP A 118 17.70 1.92 2.05
N SER A 119 17.26 2.53 0.96
CA SER A 119 16.67 1.77 -0.14
C SER A 119 17.76 1.08 -0.96
N ILE A 120 17.63 -0.24 -1.16
CA ILE A 120 18.49 -1.01 -2.05
C ILE A 120 18.18 -0.78 -3.54
N SER A 121 16.93 -0.39 -3.85
CA SER A 121 16.45 -0.23 -5.24
C SER A 121 16.42 1.21 -5.73
N LYS A 122 16.54 2.20 -4.82
CA LYS A 122 16.49 3.63 -5.15
C LYS A 122 17.76 4.32 -4.66
N VAL A 123 18.66 4.64 -5.60
CA VAL A 123 19.91 5.34 -5.29
C VAL A 123 19.63 6.68 -4.61
N GLY A 124 20.32 6.94 -3.48
CA GLY A 124 20.20 8.19 -2.73
C GLY A 124 18.97 8.29 -1.79
N TYR A 125 18.09 7.29 -1.76
CA TYR A 125 16.94 7.27 -0.85
C TYR A 125 17.36 6.64 0.48
N ARG A 126 17.82 7.50 1.41
CA ARG A 126 18.36 7.10 2.71
C ARG A 126 17.32 7.16 3.81
N SER A 127 17.53 6.37 4.87
CA SER A 127 16.74 6.46 6.11
C SER A 127 16.82 7.88 6.69
N GLY A 128 15.66 8.42 7.09
CA GLY A 128 15.55 9.66 7.84
C GLY A 128 15.34 9.44 9.34
N PHE A 129 15.36 8.19 9.81
CA PHE A 129 15.02 7.81 11.18
C PHE A 129 16.15 6.99 11.80
N ASP A 130 16.56 7.35 13.00
CA ASP A 130 17.40 6.51 13.84
C ASP A 130 16.54 5.58 14.72
N THR A 131 17.16 4.51 15.21
CA THR A 131 16.48 3.48 15.99
C THR A 131 15.91 4.02 17.32
N GLU A 132 16.59 4.97 17.95
CA GLU A 132 16.17 5.57 19.21
C GLU A 132 14.91 6.42 19.02
N THR A 133 14.85 7.22 17.97
CA THR A 133 13.67 7.99 17.59
C THR A 133 12.45 7.10 17.35
N LEU A 134 12.64 5.98 16.62
CA LEU A 134 11.56 5.02 16.39
C LEU A 134 11.10 4.31 17.67
N ARG A 135 12.03 3.95 18.55
CA ARG A 135 11.71 3.33 19.85
C ARG A 135 10.86 4.25 20.71
N ARG A 136 11.26 5.53 20.82
CA ARG A 136 10.50 6.55 21.58
C ARG A 136 9.11 6.76 20.99
N ALA A 137 8.99 6.87 19.67
CA ALA A 137 7.71 7.01 19.00
C ALA A 137 6.78 5.83 19.32
N ALA A 138 7.29 4.59 19.30
CA ALA A 138 6.52 3.41 19.65
C ALA A 138 6.08 3.41 21.14
N GLU A 139 6.94 3.87 22.07
CA GLU A 139 6.62 4.01 23.50
C GLU A 139 5.55 5.08 23.74
N GLU A 140 5.52 6.12 22.93
CA GLU A 140 4.51 7.20 22.95
C GLU A 140 3.20 6.81 22.22
N GLY A 141 3.12 5.61 21.66
CA GLY A 141 1.94 5.10 20.99
C GLY A 141 1.70 5.67 19.59
N LEU A 142 2.80 5.99 18.92
CA LEU A 142 2.82 6.46 17.53
C LEU A 142 3.02 5.31 16.55
#